data_78951973be211b16558f649db5d1e4d5
#
_entry.id   78951973be211b16558f649db5d1e4d5
#
_cell.length_a   1.000
_cell.length_b   1.000
_cell.length_c   1.000
_cell.angle_alpha   90.00
_cell.angle_beta   90.00
_cell.angle_gamma   90.00
#
_symmetry.space_group_name_H-M   'P 1'
#
loop_
_entity.id
_entity.type
_entity.pdbx_description
1 polymer ?
#
loop_
_entity_poly.entity_id
_entity_poly.type
_entity_poly.pdbx_seq_one_letter_code
_entity_poly.pdbx_strand_id
1 'polypeptide(L)'
;MIFSRRNLLTGAALCAAAPSLWAAGDAVTDVLNRTVTLPAHPKRIVVADYLANFVLTAGPESLAKVCAVAADHWETARTGEYQVFTDAYPVLKTLPSVGGYHDNLLNTEKILALKPDVLLTSITKFRDNAQRMALLEKAGIAVVVIDYHAMTAENHTRSTYLIGRITDTDDRALSLVREMTMGTDMLRARLADIPENEKHRPVYVELGNLGVAAVGNSYNKTILWGAMLASVAAGNIAADNPAPWGALTREYVIRKNPEVIFVAGSLWTGGAADQMKMGFTVSEADARRRLSEFMKRPAWQMLSAVRHHRVYGVDHGSLRSIIDWHLTHFLAKACYPAYFKDADPQADLLRTYRRYLPNLNPEGTFVLEAT
;
A
#
# COMPACT_ATOMS: atom_id res chain seq x y z
N MET A 1 -37.42 70.81 41.46
CA MET A 1 -38.26 69.63 41.58
C MET A 1 -38.07 68.85 40.28
N ILE A 2 -37.47 67.78 40.23
CA ILE A 2 -37.92 66.41 40.31
C ILE A 2 -37.16 65.50 39.44
N PHE A 3 -36.60 64.51 40.03
CA PHE A 3 -36.28 63.09 39.71
C PHE A 3 -35.75 62.65 38.33
N SER A 4 -34.56 62.26 38.45
CA SER A 4 -33.79 61.25 37.67
C SER A 4 -34.51 59.90 37.57
N ARG A 5 -34.47 59.29 36.41
CA ARG A 5 -34.58 57.83 36.25
C ARG A 5 -33.33 57.27 35.58
N ARG A 6 -32.58 56.51 36.36
CA ARG A 6 -31.44 55.64 35.91
C ARG A 6 -31.95 54.56 35.00
N ASN A 7 -31.45 54.51 33.80
CA ASN A 7 -31.53 53.31 32.95
C ASN A 7 -30.27 52.46 33.16
N LEU A 8 -30.51 51.31 33.76
CA LEU A 8 -29.52 50.18 33.75
C LEU A 8 -29.46 49.63 32.35
N LEU A 9 -28.32 49.81 31.69
CA LEU A 9 -27.92 49.07 30.50
C LEU A 9 -27.19 47.81 30.95
N THR A 10 -27.86 46.64 30.86
CA THR A 10 -27.27 45.34 30.93
C THR A 10 -26.47 45.09 29.66
N GLY A 11 -25.16 45.19 29.78
CA GLY A 11 -24.23 44.80 28.72
C GLY A 11 -24.16 43.27 28.60
N ALA A 12 -24.80 42.73 27.58
CA ALA A 12 -24.53 41.35 27.14
C ALA A 12 -23.16 41.32 26.44
N ALA A 13 -22.16 40.77 27.12
CA ALA A 13 -20.87 40.47 26.50
C ALA A 13 -21.09 39.35 25.48
N LEU A 14 -21.13 39.65 24.20
CA LEU A 14 -20.94 38.72 23.13
C LEU A 14 -19.47 38.26 23.19
N CYS A 15 -19.24 37.07 23.73
CA CYS A 15 -17.99 36.33 23.45
C CYS A 15 -17.99 35.95 21.97
N ALA A 16 -17.49 36.86 21.13
CA ALA A 16 -17.07 36.49 19.79
C ALA A 16 -15.89 35.53 19.93
N ALA A 17 -16.12 34.24 19.64
CA ALA A 17 -15.05 33.31 19.46
C ALA A 17 -14.20 33.85 18.31
N ALA A 18 -12.99 34.33 18.63
CA ALA A 18 -12.05 34.73 17.62
C ALA A 18 -11.73 33.49 16.76
N PRO A 19 -11.85 33.58 15.41
CA PRO A 19 -11.34 32.52 14.56
C PRO A 19 -9.85 32.40 14.87
N SER A 20 -9.41 31.20 15.21
CA SER A 20 -7.99 30.90 15.33
C SER A 20 -7.35 31.28 14.00
N LEU A 21 -6.53 32.32 14.01
CA LEU A 21 -5.62 32.69 12.92
C LEU A 21 -4.56 31.57 12.82
N TRP A 22 -4.92 30.48 12.14
CA TRP A 22 -3.92 29.56 11.63
C TRP A 22 -3.13 30.35 10.58
N ALA A 23 -1.82 30.43 10.74
CA ALA A 23 -0.98 30.94 9.67
C ALA A 23 -1.34 30.13 8.39
N ALA A 24 -1.67 30.84 7.31
CA ALA A 24 -2.06 30.20 6.06
C ALA A 24 -0.92 29.29 5.63
N GLY A 25 -1.15 27.98 5.70
CA GLY A 25 -0.22 26.97 5.22
C GLY A 25 -0.28 26.85 3.70
N ASP A 26 0.61 26.06 3.14
CA ASP A 26 0.65 25.82 1.70
C ASP A 26 -0.59 25.06 1.21
N ALA A 27 -1.16 25.49 0.10
CA ALA A 27 -2.18 24.74 -0.60
C ALA A 27 -1.53 23.58 -1.37
N VAL A 28 -1.99 22.36 -1.15
CA VAL A 28 -1.56 21.15 -1.87
C VAL A 28 -2.70 20.56 -2.70
N THR A 29 -2.34 19.84 -3.76
CA THR A 29 -3.33 19.10 -4.57
C THR A 29 -3.22 17.62 -4.25
N ASP A 30 -4.28 17.01 -3.72
CA ASP A 30 -4.32 15.60 -3.39
C ASP A 30 -4.56 14.69 -4.62
N VAL A 31 -4.57 13.36 -4.42
CA VAL A 31 -4.73 12.40 -5.54
C VAL A 31 -6.13 12.41 -6.18
N LEU A 32 -7.12 13.05 -5.54
CA LEU A 32 -8.43 13.33 -6.13
C LEU A 32 -8.52 14.69 -6.82
N ASN A 33 -7.37 15.38 -7.02
CA ASN A 33 -7.27 16.73 -7.57
C ASN A 33 -8.01 17.80 -6.74
N ARG A 34 -8.19 17.58 -5.44
CA ARG A 34 -8.76 18.58 -4.53
C ARG A 34 -7.64 19.47 -4.00
N THR A 35 -7.90 20.75 -3.90
CA THR A 35 -7.01 21.69 -3.20
C THR A 35 -7.29 21.64 -1.71
N VAL A 36 -6.27 21.30 -0.92
CA VAL A 36 -6.32 21.21 0.54
C VAL A 36 -5.31 22.20 1.13
N THR A 37 -5.76 23.08 2.00
CA THR A 37 -4.87 24.00 2.74
C THR A 37 -4.32 23.27 3.96
N LEU A 38 -3.01 23.08 4.02
CA LEU A 38 -2.33 22.48 5.15
C LEU A 38 -2.02 23.54 6.22
N PRO A 39 -2.00 23.19 7.52
CA PRO A 39 -1.34 24.01 8.55
C PRO A 39 0.14 24.17 8.22
N ALA A 40 0.75 25.29 8.61
CA ALA A 40 2.16 25.59 8.29
C ALA A 40 3.14 24.47 8.77
N HIS A 41 2.91 23.88 9.91
CA HIS A 41 3.70 22.78 10.48
C HIS A 41 2.77 21.83 11.23
N PRO A 42 2.18 20.84 10.59
CA PRO A 42 1.28 19.89 11.25
C PRO A 42 2.00 19.16 12.39
N LYS A 43 1.36 19.13 13.56
CA LYS A 43 1.88 18.49 14.77
C LYS A 43 1.08 17.29 15.21
N ARG A 44 -0.15 17.15 14.73
CA ARG A 44 -1.10 16.13 15.12
C ARG A 44 -1.69 15.49 13.86
N ILE A 45 -1.16 14.34 13.49
CA ILE A 45 -1.53 13.64 12.25
C ILE A 45 -2.28 12.36 12.61
N VAL A 46 -3.43 12.13 11.97
CA VAL A 46 -4.08 10.83 11.93
C VAL A 46 -3.70 10.12 10.62
N VAL A 47 -3.14 8.91 10.73
CA VAL A 47 -2.81 8.07 9.57
C VAL A 47 -3.86 6.97 9.46
N ALA A 48 -4.86 7.18 8.60
CA ALA A 48 -5.98 6.26 8.43
C ALA A 48 -5.72 5.17 7.38
N ASP A 49 -4.70 5.31 6.55
CA ASP A 49 -4.27 4.30 5.57
C ASP A 49 -2.77 4.39 5.30
N TYR A 50 -2.19 3.32 4.75
CA TYR A 50 -0.80 3.25 4.29
C TYR A 50 0.24 3.58 5.38
N LEU A 51 0.04 3.09 6.60
CA LEU A 51 0.93 3.39 7.74
C LEU A 51 2.39 3.01 7.45
N ALA A 52 2.66 1.87 6.83
CA ALA A 52 4.01 1.46 6.45
C ALA A 52 4.64 2.45 5.46
N ASN A 53 3.88 2.96 4.48
CA ASN A 53 4.34 4.01 3.55
C ASN A 53 4.58 5.35 4.27
N PHE A 54 3.73 5.68 5.24
CA PHE A 54 3.93 6.87 6.05
C PHE A 54 5.27 6.79 6.80
N VAL A 55 5.53 5.69 7.51
CA VAL A 55 6.79 5.51 8.25
C VAL A 55 8.00 5.48 7.31
N LEU A 56 7.88 4.81 6.16
CA LEU A 56 8.93 4.74 5.14
C LEU A 56 9.26 6.13 4.58
N THR A 57 8.24 6.91 4.26
CA THR A 57 8.40 8.22 3.62
C THR A 57 8.78 9.31 4.61
N ALA A 58 8.06 9.41 5.71
CA ALA A 58 8.25 10.45 6.71
C ALA A 58 9.46 10.21 7.63
N GLY A 59 9.92 8.96 7.75
CA GLY A 59 10.90 8.55 8.74
C GLY A 59 10.26 8.26 10.10
N PRO A 60 10.91 7.41 10.92
CA PRO A 60 10.37 7.00 12.22
C PRO A 60 10.24 8.16 13.22
N GLU A 61 11.04 9.22 13.09
CA GLU A 61 10.98 10.41 13.93
C GLU A 61 9.64 11.14 13.78
N SER A 62 9.02 11.05 12.61
CA SER A 62 7.71 11.66 12.33
C SER A 62 6.55 10.95 13.07
N LEU A 63 6.78 9.78 13.65
CA LEU A 63 5.81 9.11 14.52
C LEU A 63 5.47 9.95 15.77
N ALA A 64 6.37 10.85 16.20
CA ALA A 64 6.07 11.81 17.27
C ALA A 64 4.94 12.79 16.92
N LYS A 65 4.66 12.99 15.63
CA LYS A 65 3.54 13.80 15.15
C LYS A 65 2.23 13.00 15.00
N VAL A 66 2.29 11.66 15.07
CA VAL A 66 1.11 10.81 14.88
C VAL A 66 0.32 10.71 16.17
N CYS A 67 -0.93 11.15 16.16
CA CYS A 67 -1.81 11.09 17.33
C CYS A 67 -2.80 9.92 17.31
N ALA A 68 -3.02 9.29 16.15
CA ALA A 68 -3.81 8.07 16.00
C ALA A 68 -3.57 7.40 14.63
N VAL A 69 -3.92 6.14 14.54
CA VAL A 69 -3.83 5.32 13.33
C VAL A 69 -5.12 4.52 13.11
N ALA A 70 -5.41 4.10 11.88
CA ALA A 70 -6.43 3.08 11.64
C ALA A 70 -5.73 1.71 11.66
N ALA A 71 -5.74 1.05 12.80
CA ALA A 71 -4.96 -0.16 13.05
C ALA A 71 -5.79 -1.33 13.62
N ASP A 72 -7.12 -1.22 13.68
CA ASP A 72 -7.96 -2.33 14.11
C ASP A 72 -7.72 -3.52 13.17
N HIS A 73 -7.39 -4.67 13.75
CA HIS A 73 -7.07 -5.91 13.03
C HIS A 73 -5.77 -5.88 12.20
N TRP A 74 -4.87 -4.89 12.38
CA TRP A 74 -3.58 -4.89 11.68
C TRP A 74 -2.75 -6.13 12.03
N GLU A 75 -2.68 -6.49 13.33
CA GLU A 75 -1.96 -7.67 13.82
C GLU A 75 -2.41 -8.97 13.14
N THR A 76 -3.68 -9.10 12.82
CA THR A 76 -4.25 -10.32 12.20
C THR A 76 -4.24 -10.25 10.67
N ALA A 77 -4.41 -9.07 10.10
CA ALA A 77 -4.47 -8.88 8.66
C ALA A 77 -3.09 -8.86 7.99
N ARG A 78 -2.04 -8.44 8.74
CA ARG A 78 -0.65 -8.32 8.28
C ARG A 78 0.33 -8.67 9.41
N THR A 79 0.24 -9.88 9.93
CA THR A 79 0.99 -10.32 11.12
C THR A 79 2.48 -10.03 11.05
N GLY A 80 3.15 -10.36 9.94
CA GLY A 80 4.59 -10.13 9.78
C GLY A 80 4.95 -8.65 9.73
N GLU A 81 4.18 -7.84 8.99
CA GLU A 81 4.36 -6.38 8.93
C GLU A 81 4.15 -5.77 10.33
N TYR A 82 3.02 -6.09 10.98
CA TYR A 82 2.73 -5.62 12.32
C TYR A 82 3.89 -5.91 13.28
N GLN A 83 4.35 -7.16 13.33
CA GLN A 83 5.45 -7.58 14.20
C GLN A 83 6.71 -6.75 13.95
N VAL A 84 7.18 -6.70 12.71
CA VAL A 84 8.45 -6.04 12.35
C VAL A 84 8.39 -4.53 12.61
N PHE A 85 7.26 -3.87 12.25
CA PHE A 85 7.12 -2.44 12.47
C PHE A 85 6.94 -2.08 13.95
N THR A 86 6.18 -2.86 14.72
CA THR A 86 5.96 -2.56 16.14
C THR A 86 7.15 -2.95 17.03
N ASP A 87 7.99 -3.88 16.62
CA ASP A 87 9.24 -4.20 17.30
C ASP A 87 10.30 -3.12 17.04
N ALA A 88 10.37 -2.60 15.81
CA ALA A 88 11.26 -1.49 15.47
C ALA A 88 10.79 -0.15 16.06
N TYR A 89 9.49 0.06 16.14
CA TYR A 89 8.86 1.31 16.57
C TYR A 89 7.74 1.04 17.61
N PRO A 90 8.08 0.77 18.89
CA PRO A 90 7.10 0.36 19.91
C PRO A 90 5.98 1.36 20.15
N VAL A 91 6.17 2.64 19.83
CA VAL A 91 5.13 3.67 19.91
C VAL A 91 3.88 3.31 19.11
N LEU A 92 4.02 2.54 18.02
CA LEU A 92 2.90 2.09 17.19
C LEU A 92 1.89 1.22 17.98
N LYS A 93 2.35 0.48 19.00
CA LYS A 93 1.48 -0.32 19.88
C LYS A 93 0.64 0.55 20.84
N THR A 94 1.04 1.80 21.05
CA THR A 94 0.40 2.71 22.02
C THR A 94 -0.49 3.75 21.38
N LEU A 95 -0.43 3.90 20.05
CA LEU A 95 -1.26 4.85 19.34
C LEU A 95 -2.74 4.42 19.36
N PRO A 96 -3.67 5.35 19.66
CA PRO A 96 -5.10 5.07 19.59
C PRO A 96 -5.50 4.64 18.18
N SER A 97 -6.27 3.55 18.06
CA SER A 97 -6.89 3.22 16.78
C SER A 97 -8.17 4.01 16.55
N VAL A 98 -8.36 4.50 15.34
CA VAL A 98 -9.54 5.24 14.87
C VAL A 98 -10.29 4.52 13.75
N GLY A 99 -10.00 3.27 13.50
CA GLY A 99 -10.67 2.48 12.48
C GLY A 99 -9.85 1.27 12.02
N GLY A 100 -10.40 0.54 11.07
CA GLY A 100 -9.82 -0.70 10.60
C GLY A 100 -8.65 -0.53 9.64
N TYR A 101 -7.71 -1.44 9.74
CA TYR A 101 -6.53 -1.48 8.88
C TYR A 101 -6.87 -1.82 7.42
N HIS A 102 -7.83 -2.72 7.21
CA HIS A 102 -8.25 -3.18 5.88
C HIS A 102 -9.72 -2.92 5.57
N ASP A 103 -10.48 -2.42 6.51
CA ASP A 103 -11.86 -2.00 6.29
C ASP A 103 -11.95 -0.47 6.14
N ASN A 104 -13.09 0.00 5.68
CA ASN A 104 -13.32 1.43 5.46
C ASN A 104 -13.96 2.13 6.68
N LEU A 105 -13.99 1.48 7.83
CA LEU A 105 -14.57 2.04 9.05
C LEU A 105 -13.66 3.12 9.65
N LEU A 106 -14.25 4.25 10.00
CA LEU A 106 -13.59 5.34 10.73
C LEU A 106 -14.46 5.79 11.89
N ASN A 107 -13.84 5.92 13.06
CA ASN A 107 -14.46 6.51 14.24
C ASN A 107 -14.27 8.04 14.24
N THR A 108 -15.19 8.71 13.57
CA THR A 108 -15.18 10.17 13.38
C THR A 108 -15.22 10.94 14.71
N GLU A 109 -15.98 10.44 15.70
CA GLU A 109 -16.08 11.09 17.02
C GLU A 109 -14.72 11.05 17.74
N LYS A 110 -14.03 9.92 17.68
CA LYS A 110 -12.69 9.78 18.25
C LYS A 110 -11.67 10.68 17.54
N ILE A 111 -11.77 10.79 16.20
CA ILE A 111 -10.91 11.70 15.43
C ILE A 111 -11.16 13.15 15.85
N LEU A 112 -12.42 13.60 15.94
CA LEU A 112 -12.78 14.94 16.41
C LEU A 112 -12.27 15.22 17.82
N ALA A 113 -12.41 14.27 18.74
CA ALA A 113 -11.92 14.39 20.12
C ALA A 113 -10.40 14.55 20.19
N LEU A 114 -9.65 13.92 19.29
CA LEU A 114 -8.20 14.01 19.19
C LEU A 114 -7.71 15.33 18.60
N LYS A 115 -8.58 16.10 17.94
CA LYS A 115 -8.28 17.39 17.30
C LYS A 115 -6.99 17.35 16.47
N PRO A 116 -6.92 16.47 15.44
CA PRO A 116 -5.74 16.43 14.58
C PRO A 116 -5.70 17.67 13.66
N ASP A 117 -4.50 18.02 13.22
CA ASP A 117 -4.29 19.04 12.20
C ASP A 117 -4.58 18.49 10.80
N VAL A 118 -4.19 17.21 10.59
CA VAL A 118 -4.30 16.51 9.31
C VAL A 118 -4.82 15.09 9.52
N LEU A 119 -5.68 14.65 8.62
CA LEU A 119 -6.07 13.26 8.41
C LEU A 119 -5.57 12.79 7.04
N LEU A 120 -4.68 11.79 7.03
CA LEU A 120 -4.28 11.06 5.82
C LEU A 120 -5.20 9.86 5.62
N THR A 121 -5.79 9.72 4.43
CA THR A 121 -6.73 8.63 4.13
C THR A 121 -6.62 8.16 2.67
N SER A 122 -7.14 6.97 2.37
CA SER A 122 -7.20 6.44 1.00
C SER A 122 -8.41 6.99 0.21
N ILE A 123 -8.38 6.81 -1.12
CA ILE A 123 -9.51 7.13 -2.00
C ILE A 123 -10.77 6.38 -1.57
N THR A 124 -10.65 5.08 -1.30
CA THR A 124 -11.81 4.23 -0.96
C THR A 124 -12.40 4.66 0.38
N LYS A 125 -11.57 4.79 1.40
CA LYS A 125 -12.02 5.19 2.74
C LYS A 125 -12.62 6.60 2.72
N PHE A 126 -12.05 7.53 1.95
CA PHE A 126 -12.61 8.87 1.75
C PHE A 126 -14.01 8.83 1.12
N ARG A 127 -14.18 8.06 0.04
CA ARG A 127 -15.47 7.96 -0.67
C ARG A 127 -16.54 7.27 0.16
N ASP A 128 -16.20 6.18 0.82
CA ASP A 128 -17.15 5.41 1.63
C ASP A 128 -17.58 6.15 2.90
N ASN A 129 -16.82 7.16 3.33
CA ASN A 129 -17.12 8.00 4.48
C ASN A 129 -17.37 9.49 4.10
N ALA A 130 -17.81 9.80 2.89
CA ALA A 130 -17.87 11.16 2.37
C ALA A 130 -18.53 12.18 3.30
N GLN A 131 -19.67 11.83 3.92
CA GLN A 131 -20.37 12.72 4.88
C GLN A 131 -19.53 12.96 6.15
N ARG A 132 -18.83 11.95 6.64
CA ARG A 132 -17.95 12.04 7.81
C ARG A 132 -16.71 12.88 7.49
N MET A 133 -16.15 12.73 6.29
CA MET A 133 -15.02 13.56 5.83
C MET A 133 -15.40 15.04 5.77
N ALA A 134 -16.57 15.37 5.19
CA ALA A 134 -17.06 16.74 5.17
C ALA A 134 -17.27 17.32 6.58
N LEU A 135 -17.67 16.51 7.57
CA LEU A 135 -17.77 16.92 8.97
C LEU A 135 -16.39 17.23 9.57
N LEU A 136 -15.38 16.42 9.30
CA LEU A 136 -14.00 16.64 9.75
C LEU A 136 -13.41 17.91 9.13
N GLU A 137 -13.63 18.14 7.84
CA GLU A 137 -13.20 19.35 7.13
C GLU A 137 -13.87 20.61 7.72
N LYS A 138 -15.17 20.56 8.02
CA LYS A 138 -15.89 21.65 8.72
C LYS A 138 -15.34 21.92 10.12
N ALA A 139 -14.79 20.92 10.79
CA ALA A 139 -14.13 21.08 12.09
C ALA A 139 -12.70 21.65 11.97
N GLY A 140 -12.23 21.96 10.76
CA GLY A 140 -10.92 22.57 10.51
C GLY A 140 -9.79 21.55 10.35
N ILE A 141 -10.11 20.27 10.18
CA ILE A 141 -9.11 19.21 9.94
C ILE A 141 -8.79 19.16 8.43
N ALA A 142 -7.53 19.26 8.07
CA ALA A 142 -7.10 19.08 6.68
C ALA A 142 -7.17 17.60 6.28
N VAL A 143 -8.20 17.20 5.50
CA VAL A 143 -8.36 15.84 5.02
C VAL A 143 -7.62 15.69 3.69
N VAL A 144 -6.52 14.93 3.69
CA VAL A 144 -5.66 14.71 2.52
C VAL A 144 -5.79 13.27 2.04
N VAL A 145 -6.16 13.11 0.78
CA VAL A 145 -6.31 11.79 0.15
C VAL A 145 -5.02 11.40 -0.57
N ILE A 146 -4.51 10.23 -0.22
CA ILE A 146 -3.34 9.60 -0.84
C ILE A 146 -3.73 8.26 -1.45
N ASP A 147 -2.95 7.76 -2.41
CA ASP A 147 -3.24 6.47 -3.04
C ASP A 147 -1.98 5.75 -3.51
N TYR A 148 -1.84 4.52 -3.06
CA TYR A 148 -0.86 3.55 -3.55
C TYR A 148 -1.56 2.31 -4.16
N HIS A 149 -2.90 2.28 -4.20
CA HIS A 149 -3.67 1.12 -4.63
C HIS A 149 -3.84 1.04 -6.15
N ALA A 150 -3.88 2.18 -6.83
CA ALA A 150 -3.99 2.24 -8.28
C ALA A 150 -2.74 1.75 -9.02
N MET A 151 -1.61 1.53 -8.32
CA MET A 151 -0.35 1.03 -8.87
C MET A 151 0.18 1.90 -10.02
N THR A 152 -0.02 3.23 -9.94
CA THR A 152 0.47 4.19 -10.93
C THR A 152 1.61 5.02 -10.35
N ALA A 153 2.65 5.27 -11.17
CA ALA A 153 3.78 6.11 -10.76
C ALA A 153 3.32 7.53 -10.36
N GLU A 154 2.28 8.06 -11.00
CA GLU A 154 1.73 9.38 -10.68
C GLU A 154 1.16 9.42 -9.26
N ASN A 155 0.27 8.46 -8.91
CA ASN A 155 -0.34 8.43 -7.57
C ASN A 155 0.70 8.13 -6.49
N HIS A 156 1.65 7.22 -6.74
CA HIS A 156 2.74 6.93 -5.81
C HIS A 156 3.60 8.17 -5.57
N THR A 157 4.01 8.87 -6.63
CA THR A 157 4.78 10.12 -6.55
C THR A 157 4.03 11.18 -5.76
N ARG A 158 2.78 11.46 -6.13
CA ARG A 158 1.96 12.49 -5.48
C ARG A 158 1.72 12.18 -4.00
N SER A 159 1.37 10.92 -3.68
CA SER A 159 1.15 10.48 -2.30
C SER A 159 2.41 10.60 -1.45
N THR A 160 3.56 10.23 -2.00
CA THR A 160 4.84 10.32 -1.31
C THR A 160 5.23 11.78 -1.05
N TYR A 161 5.05 12.68 -2.02
CA TYR A 161 5.29 14.12 -1.81
C TYR A 161 4.33 14.71 -0.78
N LEU A 162 3.05 14.34 -0.78
CA LEU A 162 2.09 14.80 0.22
C LEU A 162 2.49 14.39 1.64
N ILE A 163 2.94 13.14 1.83
CA ILE A 163 3.45 12.70 3.14
C ILE A 163 4.67 13.52 3.53
N GLY A 164 5.64 13.71 2.64
CA GLY A 164 6.83 14.53 2.90
C GLY A 164 6.48 15.96 3.31
N ARG A 165 5.56 16.59 2.58
CA ARG A 165 5.11 17.96 2.84
C ARG A 165 4.40 18.10 4.19
N ILE A 166 3.53 17.15 4.55
CA ILE A 166 2.79 17.14 5.82
C ILE A 166 3.72 16.93 7.01
N THR A 167 4.83 16.22 6.81
CA THR A 167 5.75 15.84 7.89
C THR A 167 7.02 16.69 7.96
N ASP A 168 7.22 17.64 7.04
CA ASP A 168 8.45 18.42 6.84
C ASP A 168 9.66 17.53 6.46
N THR A 169 9.43 16.49 5.64
CA THR A 169 10.46 15.52 5.19
C THR A 169 10.54 15.45 3.66
N ASP A 170 10.43 16.59 2.98
CA ASP A 170 10.41 16.72 1.52
C ASP A 170 11.61 16.05 0.85
N ASP A 171 12.82 16.23 1.39
CA ASP A 171 14.07 15.66 0.83
C ASP A 171 14.04 14.12 0.84
N ARG A 172 13.49 13.53 1.89
CA ARG A 172 13.34 12.08 2.01
C ARG A 172 12.30 11.55 1.02
N ALA A 173 11.16 12.23 0.92
CA ALA A 173 10.12 11.91 -0.07
C ALA A 173 10.68 12.01 -1.50
N LEU A 174 11.42 13.09 -1.81
CA LEU A 174 12.07 13.28 -3.10
C LEU A 174 13.07 12.16 -3.43
N SER A 175 13.85 11.71 -2.44
CA SER A 175 14.81 10.61 -2.62
C SER A 175 14.10 9.29 -2.98
N LEU A 176 13.01 8.94 -2.29
CA LEU A 176 12.20 7.75 -2.60
C LEU A 176 11.57 7.82 -3.99
N VAL A 177 11.01 8.98 -4.36
CA VAL A 177 10.43 9.18 -5.69
C VAL A 177 11.49 9.06 -6.79
N ARG A 178 12.69 9.61 -6.57
CA ARG A 178 13.80 9.47 -7.53
C ARG A 178 14.23 8.01 -7.69
N GLU A 179 14.34 7.25 -6.61
CA GLU A 179 14.68 5.83 -6.68
C GLU A 179 13.62 5.02 -7.44
N MET A 180 12.33 5.24 -7.14
CA MET A 180 11.25 4.61 -7.89
C MET A 180 11.31 5.00 -9.38
N THR A 181 11.51 6.27 -9.71
CA THR A 181 11.57 6.75 -11.10
C THR A 181 12.75 6.12 -11.83
N MET A 182 13.95 6.14 -11.23
CA MET A 182 15.13 5.51 -11.81
C MET A 182 14.94 4.01 -12.03
N GLY A 183 14.37 3.30 -11.05
CA GLY A 183 14.06 1.86 -11.17
C GLY A 183 13.06 1.58 -12.29
N THR A 184 11.98 2.34 -12.39
CA THR A 184 10.97 2.16 -13.43
C THR A 184 11.49 2.55 -14.83
N ASP A 185 12.35 3.56 -14.94
CA ASP A 185 12.96 3.94 -16.23
C ASP A 185 13.98 2.89 -16.69
N MET A 186 14.79 2.35 -15.78
CA MET A 186 15.69 1.23 -16.08
C MET A 186 14.93 -0.02 -16.53
N LEU A 187 13.81 -0.33 -15.85
CA LEU A 187 12.93 -1.42 -16.27
C LEU A 187 12.38 -1.19 -17.67
N ARG A 188 11.87 0.01 -17.95
CA ARG A 188 11.31 0.37 -19.26
C ARG A 188 12.36 0.26 -20.37
N ALA A 189 13.58 0.73 -20.13
CA ALA A 189 14.68 0.60 -21.08
C ALA A 189 14.98 -0.87 -21.41
N ARG A 190 15.12 -1.74 -20.40
CA ARG A 190 15.34 -3.18 -20.63
C ARG A 190 14.19 -3.85 -21.36
N LEU A 191 12.95 -3.49 -21.05
CA LEU A 191 11.76 -4.03 -21.75
C LEU A 191 11.72 -3.60 -23.22
N ALA A 192 12.26 -2.41 -23.56
CA ALA A 192 12.34 -1.95 -24.94
C ALA A 192 13.28 -2.81 -25.79
N ASP A 193 14.31 -3.38 -25.21
CA ASP A 193 15.27 -4.27 -25.89
C ASP A 193 14.73 -5.69 -26.15
N ILE A 194 13.58 -6.05 -25.55
CA ILE A 194 12.97 -7.37 -25.73
C ILE A 194 12.20 -7.39 -27.06
N PRO A 195 12.45 -8.36 -27.96
CA PRO A 195 11.70 -8.52 -29.19
C PRO A 195 10.21 -8.72 -28.92
N GLU A 196 9.36 -8.15 -29.80
CA GLU A 196 7.89 -8.17 -29.59
C GLU A 196 7.32 -9.60 -29.56
N ASN A 197 7.90 -10.52 -30.32
CA ASN A 197 7.50 -11.92 -30.34
C ASN A 197 7.88 -12.71 -29.06
N GLU A 198 8.69 -12.14 -28.18
CA GLU A 198 9.00 -12.71 -26.87
C GLU A 198 8.11 -12.14 -25.75
N LYS A 199 7.39 -11.04 -26.02
CA LYS A 199 6.45 -10.41 -25.11
C LYS A 199 5.08 -11.11 -25.09
N HIS A 200 4.22 -10.70 -24.17
CA HIS A 200 2.83 -11.13 -24.06
C HIS A 200 2.61 -12.65 -23.91
N ARG A 201 3.62 -13.38 -23.43
CA ARG A 201 3.46 -14.80 -23.09
C ARG A 201 2.43 -14.98 -21.98
N PRO A 202 1.62 -16.07 -22.02
CA PRO A 202 0.57 -16.29 -21.02
C PRO A 202 1.12 -16.35 -19.60
N VAL A 203 0.65 -15.46 -18.73
CA VAL A 203 1.02 -15.38 -17.31
C VAL A 203 -0.24 -15.46 -16.46
N TYR A 204 -0.17 -16.24 -15.40
CA TYR A 204 -1.21 -16.35 -14.40
C TYR A 204 -0.71 -15.85 -13.04
N VAL A 205 -1.49 -15.04 -12.35
CA VAL A 205 -1.27 -14.70 -10.95
C VAL A 205 -2.47 -15.13 -10.12
N GLU A 206 -2.22 -15.79 -9.00
CA GLU A 206 -3.26 -16.27 -8.07
C GLU A 206 -2.93 -15.85 -6.64
N LEU A 207 -3.93 -15.32 -5.92
CA LEU A 207 -3.82 -15.08 -4.48
C LEU A 207 -3.94 -16.42 -3.74
N GLY A 208 -2.86 -16.84 -3.08
CA GLY A 208 -2.76 -18.15 -2.43
C GLY A 208 -3.36 -18.22 -1.01
N ASN A 209 -4.26 -17.30 -0.64
CA ASN A 209 -4.85 -17.24 0.71
C ASN A 209 -5.86 -18.37 1.02
N LEU A 210 -6.45 -18.96 -0.02
CA LEU A 210 -7.44 -20.04 0.13
C LEU A 210 -6.81 -21.44 0.16
N GLY A 211 -5.47 -21.51 0.13
CA GLY A 211 -4.74 -22.78 0.16
C GLY A 211 -4.74 -23.55 -1.16
N VAL A 212 -4.24 -24.79 -1.10
CA VAL A 212 -3.95 -25.59 -2.30
C VAL A 212 -5.22 -26.12 -2.97
N ALA A 213 -6.27 -26.43 -2.19
CA ALA A 213 -7.50 -27.04 -2.71
C ALA A 213 -8.40 -26.09 -3.49
N ALA A 214 -8.36 -24.80 -3.17
CA ALA A 214 -9.19 -23.76 -3.78
C ALA A 214 -8.43 -22.93 -4.82
N VAL A 215 -9.15 -22.24 -5.70
CA VAL A 215 -8.60 -21.27 -6.64
C VAL A 215 -8.78 -19.87 -6.04
N GLY A 216 -7.71 -19.17 -5.80
CA GLY A 216 -7.75 -17.81 -5.29
C GLY A 216 -8.04 -16.76 -6.36
N ASN A 217 -8.16 -15.51 -5.93
CA ASN A 217 -8.42 -14.41 -6.83
C ASN A 217 -7.23 -14.15 -7.77
N SER A 218 -7.55 -13.84 -9.02
CA SER A 218 -6.66 -13.22 -9.99
C SER A 218 -7.08 -11.77 -10.23
N TYR A 219 -6.32 -10.99 -10.98
CA TYR A 219 -6.49 -9.55 -11.11
C TYR A 219 -6.47 -9.14 -12.60
N ASN A 220 -7.41 -8.31 -13.01
CA ASN A 220 -7.39 -7.76 -14.35
C ASN A 220 -6.31 -6.68 -14.52
N LYS A 221 -6.11 -6.19 -15.73
CA LYS A 221 -5.05 -5.21 -16.08
C LYS A 221 -5.13 -3.85 -15.37
N THR A 222 -6.19 -3.57 -14.60
CA THR A 222 -6.42 -2.24 -14.02
C THR A 222 -6.01 -2.14 -12.55
N ILE A 223 -5.67 -3.25 -11.88
CA ILE A 223 -5.43 -3.24 -10.44
C ILE A 223 -4.33 -4.20 -10.02
N LEU A 224 -3.55 -3.80 -8.99
CA LEU A 224 -2.56 -4.62 -8.28
C LEU A 224 -1.68 -5.46 -9.23
N TRP A 225 -1.60 -6.78 -9.00
CA TRP A 225 -0.77 -7.69 -9.80
C TRP A 225 -1.06 -7.61 -11.30
N GLY A 226 -2.32 -7.41 -11.68
CA GLY A 226 -2.69 -7.29 -13.08
C GLY A 226 -2.15 -6.01 -13.73
N ALA A 227 -2.17 -4.88 -13.02
CA ALA A 227 -1.56 -3.63 -13.48
C ALA A 227 -0.03 -3.76 -13.59
N MET A 228 0.62 -4.43 -12.62
CA MET A 228 2.06 -4.68 -12.67
C MET A 228 2.44 -5.60 -13.84
N LEU A 229 1.68 -6.68 -14.10
CA LEU A 229 1.90 -7.55 -15.25
C LEU A 229 1.75 -6.78 -16.58
N ALA A 230 0.78 -5.88 -16.66
CA ALA A 230 0.61 -5.02 -17.83
C ALA A 230 1.82 -4.09 -18.05
N SER A 231 2.40 -3.55 -16.96
CA SER A 231 3.57 -2.66 -17.03
C SER A 231 4.84 -3.35 -17.52
N VAL A 232 4.92 -4.66 -17.39
CA VAL A 232 6.04 -5.48 -17.88
C VAL A 232 5.73 -6.22 -19.20
N ALA A 233 4.66 -5.82 -19.91
CA ALA A 233 4.23 -6.44 -21.16
C ALA A 233 4.00 -7.96 -21.05
N ALA A 234 3.56 -8.45 -19.90
CA ALA A 234 3.20 -9.86 -19.69
C ALA A 234 1.78 -10.13 -20.17
N GLY A 235 1.56 -11.30 -20.76
CA GLY A 235 0.24 -11.75 -21.23
C GLY A 235 -0.65 -12.26 -20.10
N ASN A 236 -1.09 -11.36 -19.22
CA ASN A 236 -1.97 -11.71 -18.10
C ASN A 236 -3.25 -12.38 -18.59
N ILE A 237 -3.46 -13.67 -18.25
CA ILE A 237 -4.65 -14.42 -18.70
C ILE A 237 -5.96 -13.90 -18.09
N ALA A 238 -5.91 -13.10 -17.03
CA ALA A 238 -7.05 -12.44 -16.40
C ALA A 238 -7.26 -11.00 -16.87
N ALA A 239 -6.44 -10.48 -17.82
CA ALA A 239 -6.40 -9.05 -18.17
C ALA A 239 -7.76 -8.44 -18.53
N ASP A 240 -8.62 -9.20 -19.19
CA ASP A 240 -9.91 -8.71 -19.72
C ASP A 240 -11.11 -9.20 -18.86
N ASN A 241 -10.86 -9.68 -17.64
CA ASN A 241 -11.95 -9.97 -16.71
C ASN A 241 -12.78 -8.70 -16.46
N PRO A 242 -14.13 -8.77 -16.51
CA PRO A 242 -14.99 -7.62 -16.26
C PRO A 242 -14.83 -7.09 -14.81
N ALA A 243 -14.68 -7.99 -13.84
CA ALA A 243 -14.40 -7.61 -12.46
C ALA A 243 -12.90 -7.34 -12.26
N PRO A 244 -12.53 -6.33 -11.44
CA PRO A 244 -11.13 -6.01 -11.15
C PRO A 244 -10.35 -7.19 -10.57
N TRP A 245 -11.00 -8.02 -9.78
CA TRP A 245 -10.45 -9.28 -9.23
C TRP A 245 -11.53 -10.35 -9.15
N GLY A 246 -11.11 -11.60 -9.11
CA GLY A 246 -11.98 -12.77 -8.97
C GLY A 246 -11.25 -14.05 -9.33
N ALA A 247 -11.74 -15.18 -8.85
CA ALA A 247 -11.19 -16.49 -9.19
C ALA A 247 -11.47 -16.83 -10.66
N LEU A 248 -10.46 -17.35 -11.33
CA LEU A 248 -10.62 -17.98 -12.64
C LEU A 248 -11.08 -19.43 -12.46
N THR A 249 -11.80 -20.01 -13.43
CA THR A 249 -12.09 -21.44 -13.39
C THR A 249 -10.84 -22.26 -13.68
N ARG A 250 -10.73 -23.46 -13.11
CA ARG A 250 -9.59 -24.36 -13.36
C ARG A 250 -9.45 -24.69 -14.84
N GLU A 251 -10.57 -24.94 -15.52
CA GLU A 251 -10.64 -25.25 -16.94
C GLU A 251 -10.13 -24.08 -17.79
N TYR A 252 -10.43 -22.85 -17.38
CA TYR A 252 -9.91 -21.67 -18.07
C TYR A 252 -8.39 -21.57 -17.95
N VAL A 253 -7.84 -21.74 -16.74
CA VAL A 253 -6.39 -21.70 -16.51
C VAL A 253 -5.68 -22.81 -17.31
N ILE A 254 -6.23 -24.05 -17.30
CA ILE A 254 -5.70 -25.17 -18.07
C ILE A 254 -5.69 -24.88 -19.58
N ARG A 255 -6.81 -24.36 -20.11
CA ARG A 255 -6.94 -24.01 -21.53
C ARG A 255 -5.96 -22.91 -21.95
N LYS A 256 -5.73 -21.91 -21.08
CA LYS A 256 -4.76 -20.82 -21.33
C LYS A 256 -3.32 -21.28 -21.22
N ASN A 257 -3.06 -22.36 -20.50
CA ASN A 257 -1.76 -22.98 -20.33
C ASN A 257 -0.63 -21.99 -20.07
N PRO A 258 -0.66 -21.27 -18.93
CA PRO A 258 0.30 -20.21 -18.66
C PRO A 258 1.74 -20.72 -18.68
N GLU A 259 2.65 -19.91 -19.21
CA GLU A 259 4.09 -20.18 -19.24
C GLU A 259 4.79 -19.72 -17.95
N VAL A 260 4.15 -18.80 -17.21
CA VAL A 260 4.61 -18.30 -15.92
C VAL A 260 3.42 -18.26 -14.97
N ILE A 261 3.64 -18.72 -13.73
CA ILE A 261 2.64 -18.63 -12.66
C ILE A 261 3.27 -17.92 -11.45
N PHE A 262 2.53 -16.95 -10.90
CA PHE A 262 2.83 -16.34 -9.61
C PHE A 262 1.77 -16.75 -8.59
N VAL A 263 2.20 -17.30 -7.44
CA VAL A 263 1.35 -17.53 -6.29
C VAL A 263 1.64 -16.43 -5.27
N ALA A 264 0.70 -15.51 -5.14
CA ALA A 264 0.84 -14.39 -4.23
C ALA A 264 0.45 -14.79 -2.80
N GLY A 265 1.33 -14.57 -1.85
CA GLY A 265 1.17 -14.95 -0.45
C GLY A 265 1.31 -13.77 0.51
N SER A 266 0.94 -13.99 1.74
CA SER A 266 1.21 -13.10 2.89
C SER A 266 1.01 -13.89 4.19
N LEU A 267 1.23 -13.24 5.34
CA LEU A 267 0.84 -13.80 6.64
C LEU A 267 -0.56 -13.29 7.02
N TRP A 268 -1.60 -14.01 6.60
CA TRP A 268 -2.97 -13.74 7.03
C TRP A 268 -3.36 -14.66 8.19
N THR A 269 -3.89 -14.09 9.26
CA THR A 269 -4.56 -14.85 10.30
C THR A 269 -5.97 -15.26 9.81
N GLY A 270 -6.33 -16.52 10.01
CA GLY A 270 -7.63 -17.05 9.53
C GLY A 270 -7.65 -17.47 8.06
N GLY A 271 -6.54 -17.38 7.33
CA GLY A 271 -6.38 -18.03 6.03
C GLY A 271 -6.34 -19.56 6.13
N ALA A 272 -6.36 -20.26 5.01
CA ALA A 272 -6.21 -21.71 4.97
C ALA A 272 -4.90 -22.16 5.63
N ALA A 273 -4.88 -23.30 6.29
CA ALA A 273 -3.67 -23.83 6.96
C ALA A 273 -2.49 -24.00 5.99
N ASP A 274 -2.81 -24.34 4.73
CA ASP A 274 -1.87 -24.54 3.61
C ASP A 274 -1.80 -23.31 2.66
N GLN A 275 -2.23 -22.13 3.12
CA GLN A 275 -2.10 -20.88 2.36
C GLN A 275 -0.65 -20.58 1.99
N MET A 276 -0.44 -19.87 0.88
CA MET A 276 0.87 -19.35 0.52
C MET A 276 1.30 -18.27 1.51
N LYS A 277 2.47 -18.45 2.11
CA LYS A 277 3.06 -17.48 3.03
C LYS A 277 4.27 -16.83 2.38
N MET A 278 4.29 -15.51 2.40
CA MET A 278 5.37 -14.65 1.91
C MET A 278 5.49 -13.41 2.79
N GLY A 279 6.56 -12.65 2.61
CA GLY A 279 6.78 -11.36 3.26
C GLY A 279 7.64 -11.46 4.52
N PHE A 280 7.51 -10.44 5.35
CA PHE A 280 8.26 -10.33 6.61
C PHE A 280 8.13 -11.59 7.48
N THR A 281 9.21 -11.96 8.14
CA THR A 281 9.32 -13.10 9.07
C THR A 281 9.10 -14.49 8.45
N VAL A 282 8.81 -14.59 7.16
CA VAL A 282 8.66 -15.87 6.46
C VAL A 282 10.02 -16.36 5.98
N SER A 283 10.45 -17.52 6.43
CA SER A 283 11.68 -18.14 5.93
C SER A 283 11.52 -18.62 4.49
N GLU A 284 12.62 -18.59 3.72
CA GLU A 284 12.62 -19.13 2.36
C GLU A 284 12.23 -20.62 2.32
N ALA A 285 12.66 -21.39 3.30
CA ALA A 285 12.32 -22.81 3.41
C ALA A 285 10.81 -23.04 3.57
N ASP A 286 10.11 -22.24 4.39
CA ASP A 286 8.65 -22.35 4.56
C ASP A 286 7.91 -21.90 3.30
N ALA A 287 8.32 -20.77 2.70
CA ALA A 287 7.75 -20.28 1.45
C ALA A 287 7.92 -21.31 0.33
N ARG A 288 9.09 -21.89 0.18
CA ARG A 288 9.42 -22.91 -0.83
C ARG A 288 8.61 -24.20 -0.65
N ARG A 289 8.52 -24.69 0.59
CA ARG A 289 7.69 -25.84 0.92
C ARG A 289 6.23 -25.59 0.52
N ARG A 290 5.67 -24.42 0.84
CA ARG A 290 4.30 -24.07 0.49
C ARG A 290 4.10 -23.95 -1.02
N LEU A 291 4.98 -23.25 -1.71
CA LEU A 291 4.92 -23.13 -3.17
C LEU A 291 4.94 -24.52 -3.86
N SER A 292 5.74 -25.45 -3.33
CA SER A 292 5.80 -26.82 -3.85
C SER A 292 4.45 -27.55 -3.74
N GLU A 293 3.65 -27.29 -2.71
CA GLU A 293 2.30 -27.88 -2.57
C GLU A 293 1.33 -27.33 -3.63
N PHE A 294 1.39 -26.03 -3.95
CA PHE A 294 0.63 -25.45 -5.06
C PHE A 294 0.98 -26.10 -6.39
N MET A 295 2.27 -26.36 -6.65
CA MET A 295 2.75 -27.03 -7.86
C MET A 295 2.23 -28.46 -7.99
N LYS A 296 1.95 -29.17 -6.87
CA LYS A 296 1.41 -30.53 -6.87
C LYS A 296 -0.08 -30.63 -7.18
N ARG A 297 -0.80 -29.52 -7.37
CA ARG A 297 -2.20 -29.57 -7.79
C ARG A 297 -2.37 -30.44 -9.03
N PRO A 298 -3.27 -31.44 -9.05
CA PRO A 298 -3.34 -32.42 -10.16
C PRO A 298 -3.48 -31.75 -11.54
N ALA A 299 -4.32 -30.74 -11.66
CA ALA A 299 -4.53 -30.00 -12.91
C ALA A 299 -3.32 -29.18 -13.35
N TRP A 300 -2.39 -28.83 -12.45
CA TRP A 300 -1.23 -28.00 -12.74
C TRP A 300 -0.04 -28.78 -13.30
N GLN A 301 0.03 -30.11 -13.07
CA GLN A 301 1.11 -30.95 -13.55
C GLN A 301 1.30 -30.91 -15.08
N MET A 302 0.24 -30.57 -15.81
CA MET A 302 0.25 -30.47 -17.28
C MET A 302 0.60 -29.06 -17.77
N LEU A 303 0.56 -28.05 -16.90
CA LEU A 303 0.81 -26.66 -17.28
C LEU A 303 2.26 -26.42 -17.67
N SER A 304 2.46 -25.60 -18.71
CA SER A 304 3.78 -25.22 -19.20
C SER A 304 4.66 -24.64 -18.07
N ALA A 305 4.11 -23.75 -17.26
CA ALA A 305 4.83 -23.14 -16.14
C ALA A 305 5.38 -24.18 -15.14
N VAL A 306 4.60 -25.20 -14.79
CA VAL A 306 5.02 -26.23 -13.83
C VAL A 306 6.08 -27.13 -14.44
N ARG A 307 5.88 -27.56 -15.69
CA ARG A 307 6.82 -28.45 -16.41
C ARG A 307 8.18 -27.81 -16.66
N HIS A 308 8.24 -26.49 -16.76
CA HIS A 308 9.47 -25.73 -17.00
C HIS A 308 9.98 -24.99 -15.77
N HIS A 309 9.48 -25.33 -14.57
CA HIS A 309 9.91 -24.73 -13.30
C HIS A 309 9.78 -23.19 -13.28
N ARG A 310 8.68 -22.65 -13.86
CA ARG A 310 8.39 -21.21 -13.92
C ARG A 310 7.19 -20.83 -13.05
N VAL A 311 7.18 -21.37 -11.82
CA VAL A 311 6.19 -21.04 -10.79
C VAL A 311 6.91 -20.29 -9.67
N TYR A 312 6.43 -19.13 -9.31
CA TYR A 312 7.09 -18.19 -8.43
C TYR A 312 6.20 -17.81 -7.26
N GLY A 313 6.80 -17.53 -6.10
CA GLY A 313 6.13 -16.92 -4.95
C GLY A 313 6.36 -15.42 -4.95
N VAL A 314 5.34 -14.62 -4.61
CA VAL A 314 5.44 -13.17 -4.47
C VAL A 314 4.69 -12.68 -3.24
N ASP A 315 5.23 -11.68 -2.52
CA ASP A 315 4.58 -11.13 -1.35
C ASP A 315 3.48 -10.13 -1.73
N HIS A 316 2.24 -10.47 -1.40
CA HIS A 316 1.09 -9.59 -1.58
C HIS A 316 1.09 -8.41 -0.59
N GLY A 317 1.78 -8.57 0.54
CA GLY A 317 1.90 -7.54 1.57
C GLY A 317 2.65 -6.30 1.11
N SER A 318 3.70 -6.48 0.33
CA SER A 318 4.58 -5.40 -0.15
C SER A 318 4.03 -4.59 -1.33
N LEU A 319 2.85 -4.94 -1.84
CA LEU A 319 2.13 -4.09 -2.80
C LEU A 319 1.65 -2.78 -2.16
N ARG A 320 1.27 -1.84 -2.98
CA ARG A 320 0.72 -0.54 -2.55
C ARG A 320 1.75 0.29 -1.77
N SER A 321 2.98 0.32 -2.27
CA SER A 321 4.10 1.02 -1.66
C SER A 321 4.94 1.77 -2.69
N ILE A 322 5.56 2.89 -2.29
CA ILE A 322 6.53 3.61 -3.14
C ILE A 322 7.71 2.72 -3.58
N ILE A 323 7.93 1.59 -2.91
CA ILE A 323 9.03 0.66 -3.20
C ILE A 323 8.55 -0.64 -3.87
N ASP A 324 7.28 -0.79 -4.22
CA ASP A 324 6.76 -1.99 -4.88
C ASP A 324 7.25 -2.20 -6.32
N TRP A 325 7.92 -1.20 -6.89
CA TRP A 325 8.61 -1.33 -8.18
C TRP A 325 9.68 -2.44 -8.17
N HIS A 326 10.23 -2.80 -7.00
CA HIS A 326 11.12 -3.97 -6.87
C HIS A 326 10.40 -5.28 -7.22
N LEU A 327 9.12 -5.41 -6.82
CA LEU A 327 8.31 -6.56 -7.21
C LEU A 327 8.02 -6.55 -8.72
N THR A 328 7.82 -5.38 -9.32
CA THR A 328 7.66 -5.24 -10.76
C THR A 328 8.93 -5.72 -11.50
N HIS A 329 10.12 -5.41 -10.97
CA HIS A 329 11.38 -5.94 -11.51
C HIS A 329 11.46 -7.48 -11.41
N PHE A 330 10.95 -8.05 -10.30
CA PHE A 330 10.88 -9.50 -10.18
C PHE A 330 9.93 -10.14 -11.20
N LEU A 331 8.75 -9.53 -11.43
CA LEU A 331 7.83 -10.00 -12.48
C LEU A 331 8.51 -9.99 -13.85
N ALA A 332 9.23 -8.91 -14.18
CA ALA A 332 9.99 -8.82 -15.43
C ALA A 332 11.08 -9.88 -15.52
N LYS A 333 11.87 -10.10 -14.46
CA LYS A 333 12.88 -11.14 -14.39
C LYS A 333 12.28 -12.53 -14.59
N ALA A 334 11.16 -12.82 -13.94
CA ALA A 334 10.47 -14.11 -14.10
C ALA A 334 9.89 -14.28 -15.51
N CYS A 335 9.37 -13.23 -16.14
CA CYS A 335 8.85 -13.29 -17.51
C CYS A 335 9.97 -13.38 -18.56
N TYR A 336 11.06 -12.64 -18.36
CA TYR A 336 12.14 -12.44 -19.34
C TYR A 336 13.53 -12.69 -18.73
N PRO A 337 13.84 -13.90 -18.24
CA PRO A 337 15.06 -14.14 -17.45
C PRO A 337 16.36 -13.85 -18.20
N ALA A 338 16.38 -13.97 -19.53
CA ALA A 338 17.57 -13.70 -20.35
C ALA A 338 18.01 -12.22 -20.27
N TYR A 339 17.07 -11.29 -20.06
CA TYR A 339 17.29 -9.83 -20.06
C TYR A 339 17.50 -9.25 -18.64
N PHE A 340 17.31 -10.06 -17.58
CA PHE A 340 17.37 -9.63 -16.18
C PHE A 340 18.28 -10.51 -15.32
N LYS A 341 19.33 -11.11 -15.91
CA LYS A 341 20.22 -12.06 -15.21
C LYS A 341 20.94 -11.43 -14.01
N ASP A 342 21.26 -10.14 -14.12
CA ASP A 342 21.99 -9.36 -13.10
C ASP A 342 21.06 -8.76 -12.02
N ALA A 343 19.76 -8.89 -12.15
CA ALA A 343 18.81 -8.32 -11.20
C ALA A 343 18.62 -9.24 -9.99
N ASP A 344 18.64 -8.64 -8.80
CA ASP A 344 18.26 -9.29 -7.54
C ASP A 344 17.22 -8.45 -6.79
N PRO A 345 15.94 -8.51 -7.22
CA PRO A 345 14.88 -7.71 -6.65
C PRO A 345 14.64 -7.94 -5.16
N GLN A 346 14.91 -9.14 -4.63
CA GLN A 346 14.83 -9.44 -3.20
C GLN A 346 15.89 -8.64 -2.42
N ALA A 347 17.15 -8.72 -2.83
CA ALA A 347 18.22 -8.00 -2.17
C ALA A 347 18.04 -6.47 -2.31
N ASP A 348 17.56 -6.00 -3.46
CA ASP A 348 17.28 -4.57 -3.70
C ASP A 348 16.19 -4.04 -2.79
N LEU A 349 15.07 -4.75 -2.65
CA LEU A 349 13.99 -4.41 -1.73
C LEU A 349 14.49 -4.33 -0.27
N LEU A 350 15.25 -5.34 0.18
CA LEU A 350 15.81 -5.36 1.53
C LEU A 350 16.81 -4.22 1.77
N ARG A 351 17.63 -3.86 0.76
CA ARG A 351 18.54 -2.71 0.84
C ARG A 351 17.77 -1.41 1.02
N THR A 352 16.67 -1.24 0.29
CA THR A 352 15.81 -0.07 0.41
C THR A 352 15.21 0.03 1.82
N TYR A 353 14.68 -1.04 2.37
CA TYR A 353 14.19 -1.04 3.75
C TYR A 353 15.30 -0.65 4.74
N ARG A 354 16.48 -1.30 4.67
CA ARG A 354 17.62 -0.99 5.58
C ARG A 354 18.11 0.45 5.46
N ARG A 355 18.08 1.02 4.27
CA ARG A 355 18.49 2.41 4.01
C ARG A 355 17.52 3.40 4.63
N TYR A 356 16.23 3.22 4.43
CA TYR A 356 15.21 4.18 4.88
C TYR A 356 14.70 3.91 6.29
N LEU A 357 14.76 2.68 6.76
CA LEU A 357 14.29 2.25 8.08
C LEU A 357 15.37 1.40 8.79
N PRO A 358 16.50 2.00 9.22
CA PRO A 358 17.65 1.24 9.71
C PRO A 358 17.37 0.42 10.97
N ASN A 359 16.34 0.80 11.75
CA ASN A 359 15.92 0.04 12.94
C ASN A 359 14.96 -1.10 12.62
N LEU A 360 14.42 -1.14 11.39
CA LEU A 360 13.56 -2.23 10.95
C LEU A 360 14.41 -3.45 10.61
N ASN A 361 14.05 -4.62 11.13
CA ASN A 361 14.60 -5.87 10.63
C ASN A 361 13.74 -6.40 9.47
N PRO A 362 14.11 -6.19 8.20
CA PRO A 362 13.28 -6.56 7.06
C PRO A 362 13.40 -8.03 6.67
N GLU A 363 13.93 -8.89 7.54
CA GLU A 363 14.11 -10.31 7.23
C GLU A 363 12.79 -10.98 6.82
N GLY A 364 12.84 -11.72 5.72
CA GLY A 364 11.68 -12.38 5.13
C GLY A 364 11.87 -12.79 3.68
N THR A 365 10.86 -13.41 3.10
CA THR A 365 10.85 -13.87 1.72
C THR A 365 9.78 -13.12 0.94
N PHE A 366 10.18 -12.17 0.12
CA PHE A 366 9.28 -11.31 -0.65
C PHE A 366 9.07 -11.78 -2.08
N VAL A 367 10.07 -12.45 -2.63
CA VAL A 367 10.02 -13.10 -3.93
C VAL A 367 10.72 -14.45 -3.84
N LEU A 368 10.23 -15.44 -4.59
CA LEU A 368 10.74 -16.80 -4.54
C LEU A 368 10.68 -17.44 -5.93
N GLU A 369 11.79 -17.96 -6.40
CA GLU A 369 11.86 -18.78 -7.61
C GLU A 369 11.59 -20.25 -7.26
N ALA A 370 10.83 -20.96 -8.11
CA ALA A 370 10.74 -22.41 -8.03
C ALA A 370 12.08 -23.02 -8.44
N THR A 371 12.55 -23.96 -7.67
CA THR A 371 13.74 -24.79 -7.98
C THR A 371 13.34 -26.06 -8.67
#